data_665df508cafa9ffab3db13bfc5fb3741
#
_entry.id   665df508cafa9ffab3db13bfc5fb3741
#
_cell.length_a   1.000
_cell.length_b   1.000
_cell.length_c   1.000
_cell.angle_alpha   90.00
_cell.angle_beta   90.00
_cell.angle_gamma   90.00
#
_symmetry.space_group_name_H-M   'P 1'
#
loop_
_entity.id
_entity.type
_entity.pdbx_description
1 polymer ?
#
loop_
_entity_poly.entity_id
_entity_poly.type
_entity_poly.pdbx_seq_one_letter_code
_entity_poly.pdbx_strand_id
1 'polypeptide(L)'
;KTSGSELFFRMKNQRYNGWISYQYNSTQFAFDHIDEGVFFPADHDLTHELKTVFSTSLFNIDLTATWSYTSGRVFTNPKNININSDFTIIYDKGTRNRLRLQPVHHLDFSMLKTFQIGKIKLDTGISIYNIYNKKNISHKKYNPFNKENIISDVIMLGITPTFFIQLYL
;
A
#
# COMPACT_ATOMS: atom_id res chain seq x y z
N LYS A 1 14.62 6.32 -15.69
CA LYS A 1 14.39 7.74 -15.31
C LYS A 1 13.47 7.78 -14.12
N THR A 2 13.86 8.49 -13.06
CA THR A 2 13.03 8.69 -11.88
C THR A 2 13.01 10.17 -11.54
N SER A 3 11.85 10.69 -11.16
CA SER A 3 11.67 12.04 -10.64
C SER A 3 10.58 12.01 -9.57
N GLY A 4 10.69 12.88 -8.59
CA GLY A 4 9.71 12.96 -7.52
C GLY A 4 9.87 14.18 -6.63
N SER A 5 8.89 14.39 -5.78
CA SER A 5 8.88 15.42 -4.74
C SER A 5 8.12 14.91 -3.51
N GLU A 6 8.49 15.43 -2.37
CA GLU A 6 7.85 15.11 -1.10
C GLU A 6 7.50 16.39 -0.35
N LEU A 7 6.31 16.39 0.27
CA LEU A 7 5.87 17.39 1.23
C LEU A 7 5.58 16.70 2.55
N PHE A 8 6.19 17.20 3.62
CA PHE A 8 6.00 16.69 4.95
C PHE A 8 5.60 17.80 5.91
N PHE A 9 4.52 17.56 6.63
CA PHE A 9 4.05 18.47 7.68
C PHE A 9 3.83 17.70 8.97
N ARG A 10 4.33 18.24 10.09
CA ARG A 10 4.17 17.66 11.43
C ARG A 10 3.66 18.69 12.41
N MET A 11 2.67 18.29 13.20
CA MET A 11 2.14 19.03 14.33
C MET A 11 2.35 18.24 15.61
N LYS A 12 2.87 18.89 16.64
CA LYS A 12 3.03 18.29 17.98
C LYS A 12 2.72 19.32 19.05
N ASN A 13 1.86 18.93 19.99
CA ASN A 13 1.66 19.66 21.24
C ASN A 13 1.54 18.65 22.40
N GLN A 14 1.15 19.12 23.59
CA GLN A 14 1.08 18.26 24.79
C GLN A 14 0.04 17.13 24.69
N ARG A 15 -1.02 17.29 23.90
CA ARG A 15 -2.14 16.34 23.80
C ARG A 15 -2.18 15.62 22.47
N TYR A 16 -1.68 16.24 21.40
CA TYR A 16 -1.82 15.76 20.03
C TYR A 16 -0.46 15.66 19.36
N ASN A 17 -0.25 14.60 18.64
CA ASN A 17 0.87 14.43 17.74
C ASN A 17 0.33 13.91 16.41
N GLY A 18 0.70 14.54 15.32
CA GLY A 18 0.24 14.10 14.00
C GLY A 18 1.18 14.58 12.90
N TRP A 19 1.11 13.91 11.78
CA TRP A 19 1.84 14.30 10.60
C TRP A 19 1.11 13.88 9.33
N ILE A 20 1.41 14.55 8.25
CA ILE A 20 0.97 14.30 6.89
C ILE A 20 2.21 14.27 6.00
N SER A 21 2.32 13.24 5.17
CA SER A 21 3.33 13.14 4.11
C SER A 21 2.62 12.91 2.79
N TYR A 22 2.98 13.69 1.80
CA TYR A 22 2.56 13.50 0.43
C TYR A 22 3.79 13.34 -0.46
N GLN A 23 3.80 12.29 -1.28
CA GLN A 23 4.85 12.00 -2.24
C GLN A 23 4.28 11.93 -3.65
N TYR A 24 4.96 12.58 -4.57
CA TYR A 24 4.78 12.42 -6.00
C TYR A 24 6.02 11.74 -6.57
N ASN A 25 5.85 10.60 -7.22
CA ASN A 25 6.92 9.84 -7.85
C ASN A 25 6.54 9.44 -9.28
N SER A 26 7.52 9.49 -10.18
CA SER A 26 7.37 8.95 -11.53
C SER A 26 8.63 8.17 -11.87
N THR A 27 8.49 6.87 -12.03
CA THR A 27 9.60 5.98 -12.40
C THR A 27 9.30 5.31 -13.71
N GLN A 28 10.21 5.47 -14.67
CA GLN A 28 10.09 4.92 -16.01
C GLN A 28 11.34 4.15 -16.39
N PHE A 29 11.17 3.05 -17.10
CA PHE A 29 12.23 2.26 -17.72
C PHE A 29 12.22 2.40 -19.24
N ALA A 30 13.38 2.26 -19.84
CA ALA A 30 13.58 2.07 -21.28
C ALA A 30 14.72 1.09 -21.47
N PHE A 31 14.54 0.07 -22.27
CA PHE A 31 15.55 -0.94 -22.60
C PHE A 31 15.55 -1.15 -24.10
N ASP A 32 16.74 -1.13 -24.74
CA ASP A 32 16.86 -1.24 -26.19
C ASP A 32 16.19 -2.49 -26.76
N HIS A 33 16.19 -3.58 -25.99
CA HIS A 33 15.58 -4.86 -26.39
C HIS A 33 14.10 -4.98 -26.02
N ILE A 34 13.51 -3.98 -25.40
CA ILE A 34 12.10 -3.94 -24.98
C ILE A 34 11.45 -2.71 -25.60
N ASP A 35 10.39 -2.91 -26.39
CA ASP A 35 9.65 -1.84 -27.07
C ASP A 35 10.56 -0.83 -27.83
N GLU A 36 11.72 -1.30 -28.35
CA GLU A 36 12.70 -0.48 -29.07
C GLU A 36 13.15 0.78 -28.29
N GLY A 37 13.30 0.66 -26.97
CA GLY A 37 13.73 1.76 -26.11
C GLY A 37 12.64 2.77 -25.77
N VAL A 38 11.38 2.50 -26.06
CA VAL A 38 10.26 3.37 -25.65
C VAL A 38 10.10 3.33 -24.13
N PHE A 39 9.98 4.51 -23.50
CA PHE A 39 9.76 4.61 -22.07
C PHE A 39 8.39 4.05 -21.66
N PHE A 40 8.37 3.24 -20.59
CA PHE A 40 7.17 2.73 -19.96
C PHE A 40 7.28 2.85 -18.42
N PRO A 41 6.16 2.97 -17.69
CA PRO A 41 6.18 3.03 -16.23
C PRO A 41 6.77 1.75 -15.62
N ALA A 42 7.60 1.89 -14.58
CA ALA A 42 8.13 0.77 -13.83
C ALA A 42 7.02 0.01 -13.09
N ASP A 43 7.14 -1.31 -12.92
CA ASP A 43 6.12 -2.16 -12.26
C ASP A 43 5.76 -1.69 -10.83
N HIS A 44 6.69 -1.02 -10.16
CA HIS A 44 6.54 -0.47 -8.82
C HIS A 44 6.18 1.02 -8.80
N ASP A 45 5.88 1.63 -9.96
CA ASP A 45 5.52 3.04 -10.00
C ASP A 45 4.21 3.30 -9.25
N LEU A 46 4.31 4.09 -8.18
CA LEU A 46 3.21 4.64 -7.40
C LEU A 46 3.29 6.16 -7.50
N THR A 47 2.51 6.74 -8.42
CA THR A 47 2.64 8.16 -8.75
C THR A 47 2.29 9.07 -7.58
N HIS A 48 1.29 8.72 -6.80
CA HIS A 48 0.82 9.51 -5.66
C HIS A 48 0.74 8.64 -4.41
N GLU A 49 1.36 9.09 -3.33
CA GLU A 49 1.24 8.49 -2.02
C GLU A 49 0.91 9.58 -1.00
N LEU A 50 -0.11 9.35 -0.16
CA LEU A 50 -0.49 10.23 0.94
C LEU A 50 -0.64 9.40 2.19
N LYS A 51 0.03 9.82 3.26
CA LYS A 51 -0.08 9.18 4.57
C LYS A 51 -0.32 10.22 5.64
N THR A 52 -1.31 9.96 6.48
CA THR A 52 -1.68 10.81 7.61
C THR A 52 -1.69 9.99 8.87
N VAL A 53 -1.03 10.46 9.90
CA VAL A 53 -1.05 9.85 11.24
C VAL A 53 -1.49 10.89 12.24
N PHE A 54 -2.41 10.50 13.10
CA PHE A 54 -2.87 11.31 14.22
C PHE A 54 -2.87 10.47 15.49
N SER A 55 -2.28 10.99 16.55
CA SER A 55 -2.22 10.34 17.86
C SER A 55 -2.61 11.30 18.98
N THR A 56 -3.31 10.78 19.97
CA THR A 56 -3.70 11.51 21.18
C THR A 56 -3.70 10.59 22.39
N SER A 57 -3.44 11.14 23.57
CA SER A 57 -3.53 10.43 24.85
C SER A 57 -4.67 11.01 25.67
N LEU A 58 -5.67 10.18 25.99
CA LEU A 58 -6.84 10.52 26.79
C LEU A 58 -7.04 9.49 27.90
N PHE A 59 -7.14 9.91 29.16
CA PHE A 59 -7.40 9.01 30.30
C PHE A 59 -6.43 7.81 30.40
N ASN A 60 -5.13 8.04 30.15
CA ASN A 60 -4.08 7.01 30.08
C ASN A 60 -4.32 5.96 28.99
N ILE A 61 -5.02 6.33 27.94
CA ILE A 61 -5.20 5.53 26.74
C ILE A 61 -4.58 6.30 25.57
N ASP A 62 -3.64 5.66 24.88
CA ASP A 62 -3.06 6.19 23.66
C ASP A 62 -3.87 5.71 22.46
N LEU A 63 -4.38 6.64 21.68
CA LEU A 63 -5.18 6.40 20.49
C LEU A 63 -4.37 6.86 19.28
N THR A 64 -4.32 6.05 18.25
CA THR A 64 -3.68 6.41 16.97
C THR A 64 -4.57 6.00 15.81
N ALA A 65 -4.74 6.94 14.88
CA ALA A 65 -5.38 6.69 13.59
C ALA A 65 -4.36 6.94 12.48
N THR A 66 -4.28 6.02 11.52
CA THR A 66 -3.42 6.14 10.34
C THR A 66 -4.27 5.97 9.09
N TRP A 67 -4.28 6.97 8.22
CA TRP A 67 -4.90 6.86 6.92
C TRP A 67 -3.83 6.86 5.84
N SER A 68 -3.91 5.89 4.94
CA SER A 68 -2.98 5.71 3.84
C SER A 68 -3.74 5.70 2.51
N TYR A 69 -3.19 6.37 1.53
CA TYR A 69 -3.65 6.37 0.15
C TYR A 69 -2.46 6.22 -0.78
N THR A 70 -2.56 5.33 -1.78
CA THR A 70 -1.61 5.23 -2.88
C THR A 70 -2.36 5.13 -4.20
N SER A 71 -1.83 5.75 -5.24
CA SER A 71 -2.29 5.46 -6.60
C SER A 71 -2.10 3.97 -6.89
N GLY A 72 -3.04 3.37 -7.61
CA GLY A 72 -2.96 1.94 -7.95
C GLY A 72 -1.68 1.63 -8.75
N ARG A 73 -1.20 0.39 -8.63
CA ARG A 73 -0.07 -0.10 -9.43
C ARG A 73 -0.40 -0.13 -10.92
N VAL A 74 0.61 0.04 -11.71
CA VAL A 74 0.50 -0.11 -13.17
C VAL A 74 0.36 -1.58 -13.55
N PHE A 75 -0.30 -1.84 -14.68
CA PHE A 75 -0.38 -3.17 -15.27
C PHE A 75 -0.55 -3.10 -16.78
N THR A 76 -0.24 -4.20 -17.45
CA THR A 76 -0.44 -4.35 -18.90
C THR A 76 -1.81 -4.96 -19.18
N ASN A 77 -2.50 -4.50 -20.22
CA ASN A 77 -3.76 -5.10 -20.64
C ASN A 77 -3.53 -6.55 -21.11
N PRO A 78 -4.29 -7.52 -20.60
CA PRO A 78 -4.14 -8.93 -21.00
C PRO A 78 -4.42 -9.18 -22.49
N LYS A 79 -5.24 -8.37 -23.14
CA LYS A 79 -5.48 -8.48 -24.59
C LYS A 79 -4.22 -8.24 -25.43
N ASN A 80 -3.20 -7.64 -24.84
CA ASN A 80 -1.93 -7.31 -25.46
C ASN A 80 -0.80 -8.25 -24.98
N ILE A 81 -1.16 -9.37 -24.38
CA ILE A 81 -0.21 -10.40 -23.93
C ILE A 81 -0.37 -11.62 -24.81
N ASN A 82 0.66 -11.95 -25.54
CA ASN A 82 0.77 -13.19 -26.28
C ASN A 82 1.69 -14.19 -25.54
N ILE A 83 1.35 -15.46 -25.59
CA ILE A 83 2.16 -16.52 -25.01
C ILE A 83 2.61 -17.39 -26.17
N ASN A 84 3.93 -17.45 -26.38
CA ASN A 84 4.51 -18.33 -27.41
C ASN A 84 4.59 -19.80 -26.93
N SER A 85 5.07 -20.68 -27.82
CA SER A 85 5.25 -22.10 -27.53
C SER A 85 6.19 -22.42 -26.36
N ASP A 86 7.09 -21.48 -26.02
CA ASP A 86 8.05 -21.60 -24.93
C ASP A 86 7.54 -20.99 -23.62
N PHE A 87 6.24 -20.66 -23.56
CA PHE A 87 5.58 -20.00 -22.42
C PHE A 87 6.17 -18.63 -22.05
N THR A 88 6.82 -17.97 -22.99
CA THR A 88 7.31 -16.60 -22.81
C THR A 88 6.16 -15.62 -23.05
N ILE A 89 6.00 -14.68 -22.13
CA ILE A 89 5.01 -13.61 -22.27
C ILE A 89 5.56 -12.52 -23.20
N ILE A 90 4.86 -12.28 -24.29
CA ILE A 90 5.18 -11.23 -25.27
C ILE A 90 4.13 -10.13 -25.12
N TYR A 91 4.57 -8.89 -24.97
CA TYR A 91 3.72 -7.72 -24.90
C TYR A 91 3.68 -7.01 -26.26
N ASP A 92 2.51 -6.49 -26.64
CA ASP A 92 2.43 -5.61 -27.80
C ASP A 92 3.26 -4.33 -27.53
N LYS A 93 3.94 -3.84 -28.58
CA LYS A 93 4.80 -2.66 -28.50
C LYS A 93 4.05 -1.45 -27.91
N GLY A 94 4.67 -0.77 -26.96
CA GLY A 94 4.16 0.44 -26.35
C GLY A 94 2.96 0.25 -25.42
N THR A 95 2.55 -1.00 -25.11
CA THR A 95 1.38 -1.27 -24.24
C THR A 95 1.76 -1.60 -22.81
N ARG A 96 3.06 -1.79 -22.52
CA ARG A 96 3.56 -2.21 -21.23
C ARG A 96 3.25 -1.19 -20.15
N ASN A 97 2.60 -1.64 -19.06
CA ASN A 97 2.28 -0.82 -17.88
C ASN A 97 1.52 0.50 -18.16
N ARG A 98 0.70 0.52 -19.22
CA ARG A 98 -0.07 1.72 -19.59
C ARG A 98 -1.36 1.89 -18.81
N LEU A 99 -1.85 0.84 -18.16
CA LEU A 99 -3.03 0.91 -17.32
C LEU A 99 -2.65 0.94 -15.84
N ARG A 100 -3.57 1.46 -15.04
CA ARG A 100 -3.40 1.56 -13.58
C ARG A 100 -4.59 0.97 -12.85
N LEU A 101 -4.33 0.23 -11.78
CA LEU A 101 -5.35 -0.30 -10.89
C LEU A 101 -6.05 0.83 -10.13
N GLN A 102 -7.17 0.51 -9.53
CA GLN A 102 -7.86 1.39 -8.59
C GLN A 102 -6.92 1.82 -7.45
N PRO A 103 -7.04 3.05 -6.96
CA PRO A 103 -6.28 3.49 -5.81
C PRO A 103 -6.50 2.61 -4.58
N VAL A 104 -5.42 2.33 -3.89
CA VAL A 104 -5.43 1.62 -2.61
C VAL A 104 -5.52 2.64 -1.48
N HIS A 105 -6.46 2.48 -0.58
CA HIS A 105 -6.49 3.26 0.65
C HIS A 105 -7.14 2.47 1.80
N HIS A 106 -6.71 2.75 3.01
CA HIS A 106 -7.27 2.18 4.22
C HIS A 106 -7.09 3.13 5.40
N LEU A 107 -7.94 2.98 6.40
CA LEU A 107 -7.82 3.61 7.70
C LEU A 107 -7.56 2.52 8.73
N ASP A 108 -6.49 2.71 9.49
CA ASP A 108 -6.10 1.85 10.60
C ASP A 108 -6.31 2.61 11.90
N PHE A 109 -6.69 1.89 12.93
CA PHE A 109 -6.88 2.44 14.26
C PHE A 109 -6.19 1.59 15.30
N SER A 110 -5.57 2.20 16.28
CA SER A 110 -4.97 1.49 17.42
C SER A 110 -5.27 2.20 18.73
N MET A 111 -5.38 1.39 19.76
CA MET A 111 -5.56 1.80 21.15
C MET A 111 -4.58 1.03 22.02
N LEU A 112 -3.85 1.75 22.87
CA LEU A 112 -2.91 1.21 23.83
C LEU A 112 -3.28 1.72 25.22
N LYS A 113 -3.26 0.84 26.23
CA LYS A 113 -3.42 1.20 27.63
C LYS A 113 -2.34 0.57 28.47
N THR A 114 -1.67 1.38 29.26
CA THR A 114 -0.69 0.96 30.26
C THR A 114 -1.34 0.86 31.64
N PHE A 115 -1.15 -0.26 32.31
CA PHE A 115 -1.53 -0.48 33.69
C PHE A 115 -0.28 -0.63 34.54
N GLN A 116 -0.28 -0.02 35.73
CA GLN A 116 0.77 -0.19 36.73
C GLN A 116 0.17 -0.92 37.92
N ILE A 117 0.64 -2.14 38.20
CA ILE A 117 0.17 -3.00 39.31
C ILE A 117 1.37 -3.30 40.20
N GLY A 118 1.57 -2.47 41.20
CA GLY A 118 2.76 -2.54 42.05
C GLY A 118 4.04 -2.27 41.24
N LYS A 119 4.96 -3.25 41.19
CA LYS A 119 6.19 -3.17 40.41
C LYS A 119 6.02 -3.63 38.95
N ILE A 120 4.87 -4.24 38.62
CA ILE A 120 4.61 -4.81 37.32
C ILE A 120 3.96 -3.73 36.43
N LYS A 121 4.51 -3.51 35.24
CA LYS A 121 3.90 -2.72 34.19
C LYS A 121 3.28 -3.66 33.14
N LEU A 122 2.01 -3.43 32.81
CA LEU A 122 1.27 -4.19 31.82
C LEU A 122 0.79 -3.26 30.71
N ASP A 123 1.27 -3.46 29.49
CA ASP A 123 0.77 -2.78 28.29
C ASP A 123 -0.19 -3.71 27.56
N THR A 124 -1.39 -3.23 27.29
CA THR A 124 -2.40 -3.95 26.50
C THR A 124 -2.86 -3.09 25.35
N GLY A 125 -3.08 -3.69 24.21
CA GLY A 125 -3.54 -2.93 23.06
C GLY A 125 -4.35 -3.75 22.07
N ILE A 126 -5.12 -2.99 21.28
CA ILE A 126 -5.84 -3.48 20.12
C ILE A 126 -5.50 -2.60 18.93
N SER A 127 -5.32 -3.21 17.76
CA SER A 127 -5.27 -2.49 16.50
C SER A 127 -6.19 -3.12 15.48
N ILE A 128 -6.74 -2.29 14.60
CA ILE A 128 -7.63 -2.73 13.53
C ILE A 128 -7.07 -2.15 12.23
N TYR A 129 -6.59 -3.01 11.36
CA TYR A 129 -6.21 -2.65 10.01
C TYR A 129 -7.46 -2.55 9.13
N ASN A 130 -7.51 -1.54 8.24
CA ASN A 130 -8.56 -1.34 7.24
C ASN A 130 -9.97 -1.35 7.85
N ILE A 131 -10.21 -0.46 8.80
CA ILE A 131 -11.44 -0.42 9.63
C ILE A 131 -12.73 -0.34 8.80
N TYR A 132 -12.70 0.28 7.63
CA TYR A 132 -13.86 0.35 6.73
C TYR A 132 -13.90 -0.79 5.70
N ASN A 133 -13.02 -1.81 5.85
CA ASN A 133 -13.04 -3.06 5.08
C ASN A 133 -13.04 -2.88 3.55
N LYS A 134 -12.30 -1.90 3.04
CA LYS A 134 -12.18 -1.72 1.59
C LYS A 134 -11.45 -2.90 0.96
N LYS A 135 -12.00 -3.45 -0.10
CA LYS A 135 -11.33 -4.44 -0.94
C LYS A 135 -10.30 -3.75 -1.84
N ASN A 136 -9.06 -3.66 -1.38
CA ASN A 136 -7.95 -3.09 -2.13
C ASN A 136 -7.29 -4.17 -3.00
N ILE A 137 -7.05 -3.85 -4.27
CA ILE A 137 -6.35 -4.76 -5.19
C ILE A 137 -4.85 -4.45 -5.10
N SER A 138 -4.06 -5.46 -4.73
CA SER A 138 -2.59 -5.34 -4.65
C SER A 138 -1.95 -5.35 -6.04
N HIS A 139 -2.30 -6.35 -6.85
CA HIS A 139 -1.78 -6.54 -8.20
C HIS A 139 -2.65 -7.50 -8.99
N LYS A 140 -2.39 -7.59 -10.29
CA LYS A 140 -2.96 -8.61 -11.17
C LYS A 140 -2.03 -9.83 -11.21
N LYS A 141 -2.60 -11.03 -11.05
CA LYS A 141 -1.89 -12.30 -11.25
C LYS A 141 -2.28 -12.89 -12.60
N TYR A 142 -1.30 -13.24 -13.40
CA TYR A 142 -1.49 -13.89 -14.71
C TYR A 142 -1.27 -15.38 -14.58
N ASN A 143 -2.22 -16.19 -15.08
CA ASN A 143 -2.09 -17.62 -15.14
C ASN A 143 -2.34 -18.11 -16.60
N PRO A 144 -1.29 -18.31 -17.39
CA PRO A 144 -1.40 -18.69 -18.79
C PRO A 144 -2.03 -20.07 -19.00
N PHE A 145 -2.03 -20.92 -17.97
CA PHE A 145 -2.58 -22.27 -18.02
C PHE A 145 -4.09 -22.32 -17.74
N ASN A 146 -4.68 -21.25 -17.22
CA ASN A 146 -6.11 -21.18 -16.96
C ASN A 146 -6.81 -20.38 -18.06
N LYS A 147 -7.40 -21.09 -19.04
CA LYS A 147 -8.06 -20.47 -20.20
C LYS A 147 -9.29 -19.62 -19.84
N GLU A 148 -9.96 -19.94 -18.73
CA GLU A 148 -11.16 -19.21 -18.28
C GLU A 148 -10.83 -17.95 -17.50
N ASN A 149 -9.73 -17.98 -16.71
CA ASN A 149 -9.30 -16.89 -15.85
C ASN A 149 -7.79 -16.65 -15.99
N ILE A 150 -7.38 -16.15 -17.15
CA ILE A 150 -5.97 -15.79 -17.41
C ILE A 150 -5.49 -14.73 -16.45
N ILE A 151 -6.39 -13.86 -15.98
CA ILE A 151 -6.12 -12.76 -15.05
C ILE A 151 -7.00 -12.88 -13.81
N SER A 152 -6.41 -12.70 -12.65
CA SER A 152 -7.12 -12.60 -11.37
C SER A 152 -6.58 -11.45 -10.53
N ASP A 153 -7.46 -10.87 -9.70
CA ASP A 153 -7.10 -9.84 -8.75
C ASP A 153 -6.55 -10.48 -7.47
N VAL A 154 -5.38 -10.02 -7.03
CA VAL A 154 -4.87 -10.33 -5.70
C VAL A 154 -5.31 -9.22 -4.76
N ILE A 155 -6.22 -9.58 -3.84
CA ILE A 155 -6.81 -8.65 -2.88
C ILE A 155 -5.94 -8.59 -1.63
N MET A 156 -5.73 -7.37 -1.10
CA MET A 156 -5.09 -7.13 0.19
C MET A 156 -6.01 -7.55 1.35
N LEU A 157 -5.46 -7.60 2.55
CA LEU A 157 -6.24 -7.89 3.76
C LEU A 157 -7.42 -6.91 3.90
N GLY A 158 -8.57 -7.45 4.28
CA GLY A 158 -9.73 -6.68 4.72
C GLY A 158 -9.57 -6.20 6.15
N ILE A 159 -10.67 -5.99 6.85
CA ILE A 159 -10.64 -5.64 8.27
C ILE A 159 -9.91 -6.74 9.06
N THR A 160 -8.86 -6.36 9.78
CA THR A 160 -8.00 -7.30 10.50
C THR A 160 -7.71 -6.77 11.90
N PRO A 161 -8.40 -7.26 12.93
CA PRO A 161 -8.10 -6.93 14.33
C PRO A 161 -6.88 -7.70 14.83
N THR A 162 -6.09 -7.07 15.69
CA THR A 162 -4.93 -7.64 16.36
C THR A 162 -4.92 -7.21 17.82
N PHE A 163 -4.59 -8.13 18.71
CA PHE A 163 -4.40 -7.89 20.15
C PHE A 163 -2.95 -8.09 20.52
N PHE A 164 -2.48 -7.34 21.50
CA PHE A 164 -1.22 -7.63 22.15
C PHE A 164 -1.29 -7.36 23.66
N ILE A 165 -0.48 -8.11 24.40
CA ILE A 165 -0.27 -7.96 25.82
C ILE A 165 1.23 -8.07 26.05
N GLN A 166 1.81 -7.09 26.76
CA GLN A 166 3.22 -7.08 27.11
C GLN A 166 3.39 -6.81 28.61
N LEU A 167 4.09 -7.71 29.28
CA LEU A 167 4.37 -7.65 30.70
C LEU A 167 5.82 -7.26 30.91
N TYR A 168 6.04 -6.33 31.82
CA TYR A 168 7.36 -5.93 32.30
C TYR A 168 7.44 -6.23 33.81
N LEU A 169 8.47 -7.01 34.22
CA LEU A 169 8.72 -7.48 35.58
C LEU A 169 9.81 -6.67 36.25
#